data_40b61b22329946a727653411b45e5b29
#
_entry.id   40b61b22329946a727653411b45e5b29
#
_cell.length_a   1.000
_cell.length_b   1.000
_cell.length_c   1.000
_cell.angle_alpha   90.00
_cell.angle_beta   90.00
_cell.angle_gamma   90.00
#
_symmetry.space_group_name_H-M   'P 1'
#
loop_
_entity.id
_entity.type
_entity.pdbx_description
1 polymer ?
#
loop_
_entity_poly.entity_id
_entity_poly.type
_entity_poly.pdbx_seq_one_letter_code
_entity_poly.pdbx_strand_id
1 'polypeptide(L)'
;MVTQFPADYAHCAVLGVMKKLLFRLVSGPVRMRLHDDIIMSMSLRLTRLAEYTPSEFARRPRSMVHLRHWKATEFRMFLCYIGVVVFRDLVAPEVYGNYLLLMAGMRILLTPDDGILRNDLAKELLTKFVEHGTAMYGNTFATYNVHVLIHLPADAMLFNNLNTACAFPFESYLYQLKRLIRKPSCTLQQVVNRIYQLRDLEYRPSVRGTRFMFSHDDGPVTPNTRGGLQYRALLKEFSRYSTTKRDSCVMTEDGDIALIRNVVHKNDSELLVLSKFRSKRPLFHDPLSSVEVSIYQVCDIDTAVFDCSVEYVKKMFLMPITDDCQEDAQYAAVVLLESLGR
;
A
#
# COMPACT_ATOMS: atom_id res chain seq x y z
N MET A 1 8.26 16.09 27.73
CA MET A 1 6.92 15.45 27.64
C MET A 1 6.30 15.60 26.23
N VAL A 2 6.29 16.81 25.64
CA VAL A 2 5.70 17.03 24.30
C VAL A 2 6.35 16.17 23.19
N THR A 3 7.66 15.99 23.21
CA THR A 3 8.43 15.19 22.25
C THR A 3 8.27 13.67 22.38
N GLN A 4 7.56 13.20 23.41
CA GLN A 4 7.31 11.76 23.63
C GLN A 4 5.96 11.29 23.04
N PHE A 5 5.17 12.21 22.49
CA PHE A 5 3.86 11.93 21.90
C PHE A 5 3.87 12.32 20.43
N PRO A 6 4.28 11.40 19.54
CA PRO A 6 4.25 11.66 18.09
C PRO A 6 2.83 11.85 17.59
N ALA A 7 2.69 12.61 16.52
CA ALA A 7 1.43 12.68 15.81
C ALA A 7 1.17 11.35 15.09
N ASP A 8 0.05 10.70 15.41
CA ASP A 8 -0.33 9.47 14.73
C ASP A 8 -0.81 9.76 13.31
N TYR A 9 -0.04 9.33 12.32
CA TYR A 9 -0.37 9.58 10.91
C TYR A 9 -1.67 8.89 10.47
N ALA A 10 -2.10 7.79 11.13
CA ALA A 10 -3.36 7.12 10.81
C ALA A 10 -4.55 8.06 11.07
N HIS A 11 -4.51 8.83 12.14
CA HIS A 11 -5.56 9.78 12.47
C HIS A 11 -5.36 11.13 11.78
N CYS A 12 -4.16 11.71 11.72
CA CYS A 12 -3.97 13.02 11.10
C CYS A 12 -3.94 12.97 9.57
N ALA A 13 -3.06 12.16 8.95
CA ALA A 13 -2.92 12.13 7.49
C ALA A 13 -4.00 11.29 6.81
N VAL A 14 -4.29 10.07 7.32
CA VAL A 14 -5.21 9.14 6.66
C VAL A 14 -6.67 9.51 6.93
N LEU A 15 -7.12 9.48 8.18
CA LEU A 15 -8.51 9.79 8.55
C LEU A 15 -8.79 11.30 8.60
N GLY A 16 -7.80 12.10 8.93
CA GLY A 16 -7.94 13.56 9.01
C GLY A 16 -7.88 14.22 7.64
N VAL A 17 -6.81 13.99 6.87
CA VAL A 17 -6.55 14.73 5.62
C VAL A 17 -7.07 13.98 4.41
N MET A 18 -6.63 12.73 4.15
CA MET A 18 -7.04 12.00 2.93
C MET A 18 -8.55 11.78 2.87
N LYS A 19 -9.15 11.34 3.98
CA LYS A 19 -10.60 11.23 4.09
C LYS A 19 -11.29 12.57 3.83
N LYS A 20 -10.83 13.66 4.46
CA LYS A 20 -11.39 15.00 4.26
C LYS A 20 -11.31 15.45 2.81
N LEU A 21 -10.17 15.21 2.12
CA LEU A 21 -9.97 15.53 0.72
C LEU A 21 -11.00 14.80 -0.16
N LEU A 22 -11.13 13.49 -0.02
CA LEU A 22 -12.09 12.69 -0.77
C LEU A 22 -13.53 13.12 -0.52
N PHE A 23 -13.91 13.37 0.75
CA PHE A 23 -15.25 13.87 1.06
C PHE A 23 -15.52 15.25 0.46
N ARG A 24 -14.50 16.13 0.40
CA ARG A 24 -14.62 17.43 -0.22
C ARG A 24 -14.85 17.35 -1.72
N LEU A 25 -14.18 16.42 -2.39
CA LEU A 25 -14.33 16.17 -3.82
C LEU A 25 -15.66 15.48 -4.17
N VAL A 26 -16.20 14.63 -3.30
CA VAL A 26 -17.42 13.85 -3.59
C VAL A 26 -18.69 14.56 -3.11
N SER A 27 -18.67 15.19 -1.94
CA SER A 27 -19.87 15.76 -1.29
C SER A 27 -19.65 17.14 -0.69
N GLY A 28 -18.55 17.80 -1.02
CA GLY A 28 -18.24 19.15 -0.55
C GLY A 28 -19.00 20.28 -1.26
N PRO A 29 -18.57 21.53 -1.10
CA PRO A 29 -19.15 22.68 -1.76
C PRO A 29 -19.17 22.55 -3.28
N VAL A 30 -20.21 23.04 -3.95
CA VAL A 30 -20.43 22.89 -5.40
C VAL A 30 -19.21 23.28 -6.25
N ARG A 31 -18.46 24.31 -5.84
CA ARG A 31 -17.25 24.76 -6.57
C ARG A 31 -16.11 23.74 -6.59
N MET A 32 -16.12 22.75 -5.69
CA MET A 32 -15.03 21.78 -5.49
C MET A 32 -15.48 20.35 -5.75
N ARG A 33 -16.78 20.14 -5.80
CA ARG A 33 -17.34 18.82 -5.98
C ARG A 33 -17.16 18.36 -7.41
N LEU A 34 -16.64 17.15 -7.58
CA LEU A 34 -16.54 16.49 -8.86
C LEU A 34 -17.93 16.20 -9.42
N HIS A 35 -18.04 16.22 -10.74
CA HIS A 35 -19.24 15.78 -11.45
C HIS A 35 -19.49 14.30 -11.22
N ASP A 36 -20.76 13.89 -11.23
CA ASP A 36 -21.15 12.50 -10.94
C ASP A 36 -20.54 11.48 -11.91
N ASP A 37 -20.30 11.86 -13.17
CA ASP A 37 -19.61 11.01 -14.17
C ASP A 37 -18.16 10.72 -13.80
N ILE A 38 -17.47 11.71 -13.22
CA ILE A 38 -16.09 11.55 -12.73
C ILE A 38 -16.09 10.60 -11.53
N ILE A 39 -17.03 10.78 -10.59
CA ILE A 39 -17.19 9.90 -9.41
C ILE A 39 -17.50 8.47 -9.84
N MET A 40 -18.34 8.30 -10.88
CA MET A 40 -18.62 6.99 -11.46
C MET A 40 -17.37 6.37 -12.09
N SER A 41 -16.61 7.13 -12.87
CA SER A 41 -15.37 6.69 -13.50
C SER A 41 -14.32 6.28 -12.45
N MET A 42 -14.18 7.05 -11.37
CA MET A 42 -13.34 6.67 -10.22
C MET A 42 -13.83 5.36 -9.58
N SER A 43 -15.13 5.19 -9.44
CA SER A 43 -15.74 3.98 -8.87
C SER A 43 -15.47 2.75 -9.71
N LEU A 44 -15.54 2.86 -11.04
CA LEU A 44 -15.19 1.79 -11.97
C LEU A 44 -13.71 1.41 -11.88
N ARG A 45 -12.79 2.41 -11.85
CA ARG A 45 -11.36 2.15 -11.63
C ARG A 45 -11.11 1.42 -10.31
N LEU A 46 -11.72 1.86 -9.21
CA LEU A 46 -11.59 1.22 -7.89
C LEU A 46 -12.08 -0.23 -7.90
N THR A 47 -13.22 -0.51 -8.51
CA THR A 47 -13.79 -1.86 -8.61
C THR A 47 -12.87 -2.78 -9.42
N ARG A 48 -12.31 -2.28 -10.52
CA ARG A 48 -11.32 -3.02 -11.33
C ARG A 48 -10.05 -3.34 -10.53
N LEU A 49 -9.52 -2.36 -9.78
CA LEU A 49 -8.33 -2.53 -8.95
C LEU A 49 -8.51 -3.59 -7.84
N ALA A 50 -9.74 -3.93 -7.46
CA ALA A 50 -10.01 -4.98 -6.47
C ALA A 50 -9.47 -6.35 -6.88
N GLU A 51 -9.37 -6.64 -8.18
CA GLU A 51 -8.83 -7.89 -8.71
C GLU A 51 -7.29 -7.97 -8.61
N TYR A 52 -6.63 -6.82 -8.60
CA TYR A 52 -5.17 -6.68 -8.57
C TYR A 52 -4.63 -6.44 -7.17
N THR A 53 -5.51 -6.20 -6.19
CA THR A 53 -5.09 -5.84 -4.83
C THR A 53 -4.34 -6.98 -4.17
N PRO A 54 -3.07 -6.79 -3.79
CA PRO A 54 -2.25 -7.79 -3.11
C PRO A 54 -2.90 -8.35 -1.85
N SER A 55 -2.61 -9.61 -1.53
CA SER A 55 -3.19 -10.30 -0.37
C SER A 55 -2.73 -9.74 0.97
N GLU A 56 -1.71 -8.91 1.00
CA GLU A 56 -1.26 -8.18 2.19
C GLU A 56 -2.27 -7.12 2.66
N PHE A 57 -3.11 -6.62 1.74
CA PHE A 57 -4.14 -5.67 2.12
C PHE A 57 -5.34 -6.40 2.76
N ALA A 58 -5.70 -5.99 3.96
CA ALA A 58 -6.85 -6.56 4.70
C ALA A 58 -8.20 -6.32 3.99
N ARG A 59 -8.27 -5.33 3.10
CA ARG A 59 -9.48 -4.93 2.36
C ARG A 59 -9.14 -4.64 0.91
N ARG A 60 -10.11 -4.91 0.04
CA ARG A 60 -10.06 -4.50 -1.37
C ARG A 60 -10.66 -3.12 -1.55
N PRO A 61 -10.26 -2.36 -2.59
CA PRO A 61 -10.91 -1.10 -2.94
C PRO A 61 -12.40 -1.28 -3.18
N ARG A 62 -13.18 -0.33 -2.70
CA ARG A 62 -14.62 -0.27 -2.91
C ARG A 62 -14.98 0.99 -3.69
N SER A 63 -16.10 0.97 -4.39
CA SER A 63 -16.67 2.13 -5.09
C SER A 63 -16.75 3.36 -4.19
N MET A 64 -16.62 4.56 -4.78
CA MET A 64 -16.79 5.87 -4.11
C MET A 64 -18.18 6.03 -3.49
N VAL A 65 -19.20 5.33 -4.00
CA VAL A 65 -20.55 5.28 -3.40
C VAL A 65 -20.50 4.84 -1.92
N HIS A 66 -19.55 3.99 -1.57
CA HIS A 66 -19.36 3.49 -0.22
C HIS A 66 -18.36 4.32 0.63
N LEU A 67 -17.94 5.50 0.17
CA LEU A 67 -16.90 6.32 0.80
C LEU A 67 -17.16 6.56 2.30
N ARG A 68 -18.44 6.77 2.69
CA ARG A 68 -18.83 6.96 4.11
C ARG A 68 -18.53 5.77 5.02
N HIS A 69 -18.39 4.59 4.45
CA HIS A 69 -18.14 3.34 5.15
C HIS A 69 -16.69 2.84 5.02
N TRP A 70 -15.83 3.60 4.33
CA TRP A 70 -14.43 3.24 4.21
C TRP A 70 -13.73 3.27 5.57
N LYS A 71 -12.83 2.34 5.78
CA LYS A 71 -11.99 2.25 6.98
C LYS A 71 -10.64 2.93 6.76
N ALA A 72 -9.92 3.19 7.84
CA ALA A 72 -8.60 3.82 7.79
C ALA A 72 -7.63 3.11 6.81
N THR A 73 -7.66 1.77 6.78
CA THR A 73 -6.84 0.97 5.85
C THR A 73 -7.18 1.23 4.37
N GLU A 74 -8.44 1.52 4.03
CA GLU A 74 -8.85 1.85 2.66
C GLU A 74 -8.40 3.27 2.28
N PHE A 75 -8.50 4.23 3.18
CA PHE A 75 -7.95 5.58 2.97
C PHE A 75 -6.41 5.55 2.87
N ARG A 76 -5.72 4.72 3.67
CA ARG A 76 -4.27 4.53 3.55
C ARG A 76 -3.88 3.91 2.21
N MET A 77 -4.62 2.91 1.76
CA MET A 77 -4.43 2.30 0.44
C MET A 77 -4.64 3.34 -0.66
N PHE A 78 -5.68 4.18 -0.56
CA PHE A 78 -5.90 5.25 -1.52
C PHE A 78 -4.76 6.26 -1.50
N LEU A 79 -4.35 6.73 -0.32
CA LEU A 79 -3.27 7.71 -0.17
C LEU A 79 -1.95 7.19 -0.75
N CYS A 80 -1.53 5.99 -0.38
CA CYS A 80 -0.18 5.53 -0.64
C CYS A 80 -0.02 4.72 -1.95
N TYR A 81 -1.11 4.24 -2.58
CA TYR A 81 -1.01 3.32 -3.70
C TYR A 81 -1.95 3.66 -4.85
N ILE A 82 -3.26 3.51 -4.64
CA ILE A 82 -4.22 3.49 -5.76
C ILE A 82 -4.63 4.87 -6.26
N GLY A 83 -4.53 5.91 -5.45
CA GLY A 83 -4.95 7.27 -5.82
C GLY A 83 -4.18 7.82 -7.02
N VAL A 84 -2.92 7.40 -7.23
CA VAL A 84 -2.11 7.79 -8.41
C VAL A 84 -2.72 7.35 -9.74
N VAL A 85 -3.45 6.23 -9.73
CA VAL A 85 -4.17 5.71 -10.91
C VAL A 85 -5.61 6.20 -10.94
N VAL A 86 -6.28 6.24 -9.78
CA VAL A 86 -7.70 6.59 -9.69
C VAL A 86 -7.95 8.06 -10.04
N PHE A 87 -7.09 8.98 -9.59
CA PHE A 87 -7.21 10.40 -9.89
C PHE A 87 -6.70 10.79 -11.29
N ARG A 88 -5.74 10.03 -11.81
CA ARG A 88 -5.09 10.33 -13.08
C ARG A 88 -6.11 10.57 -14.19
N ASP A 89 -5.97 11.70 -14.89
CA ASP A 89 -6.81 12.11 -16.04
C ASP A 89 -8.31 12.27 -15.72
N LEU A 90 -8.73 12.15 -14.46
CA LEU A 90 -10.12 12.32 -14.03
C LEU A 90 -10.35 13.60 -13.23
N VAL A 91 -9.37 14.04 -12.45
CA VAL A 91 -9.47 15.27 -11.67
C VAL A 91 -8.62 16.37 -12.31
N ALA A 92 -8.90 17.64 -11.96
CA ALA A 92 -8.11 18.75 -12.45
C ALA A 92 -6.62 18.58 -12.10
N PRO A 93 -5.68 19.00 -12.99
CA PRO A 93 -4.24 18.86 -12.77
C PRO A 93 -3.76 19.39 -11.42
N GLU A 94 -4.33 20.51 -10.96
CA GLU A 94 -3.98 21.15 -9.68
C GLU A 94 -4.40 20.27 -8.49
N VAL A 95 -5.56 19.60 -8.57
CA VAL A 95 -6.04 18.64 -7.56
C VAL A 95 -5.16 17.41 -7.53
N TYR A 96 -4.80 16.90 -8.72
CA TYR A 96 -3.90 15.76 -8.83
C TYR A 96 -2.51 16.09 -8.31
N GLY A 97 -1.93 17.23 -8.69
CA GLY A 97 -0.63 17.70 -8.21
C GLY A 97 -0.62 17.89 -6.69
N ASN A 98 -1.66 18.50 -6.13
CA ASN A 98 -1.78 18.63 -4.68
C ASN A 98 -1.84 17.25 -3.98
N TYR A 99 -2.61 16.29 -4.50
CA TYR A 99 -2.62 14.93 -3.99
C TYR A 99 -1.24 14.27 -4.06
N LEU A 100 -0.49 14.46 -5.17
CA LEU A 100 0.86 13.89 -5.34
C LEU A 100 1.86 14.43 -4.31
N LEU A 101 1.77 15.71 -3.93
CA LEU A 101 2.57 16.29 -2.84
C LEU A 101 2.36 15.54 -1.52
N LEU A 102 1.10 15.30 -1.14
CA LEU A 102 0.77 14.56 0.08
C LEU A 102 1.26 13.10 -0.02
N MET A 103 0.95 12.44 -1.12
CA MET A 103 1.29 11.04 -1.35
C MET A 103 2.80 10.82 -1.31
N ALA A 104 3.58 11.66 -2.02
CA ALA A 104 5.03 11.55 -2.09
C ALA A 104 5.68 11.81 -0.72
N GLY A 105 5.30 12.89 -0.03
CA GLY A 105 5.78 13.17 1.31
C GLY A 105 5.50 12.03 2.29
N MET A 106 4.28 11.50 2.29
CA MET A 106 3.92 10.38 3.15
C MET A 106 4.67 9.08 2.78
N ARG A 107 4.87 8.77 1.49
CA ARG A 107 5.63 7.57 1.10
C ARG A 107 7.09 7.64 1.55
N ILE A 108 7.74 8.80 1.45
CA ILE A 108 9.10 9.00 1.97
C ILE A 108 9.14 8.71 3.47
N LEU A 109 8.23 9.29 4.26
CA LEU A 109 8.21 9.12 5.72
C LEU A 109 7.79 7.71 6.18
N LEU A 110 7.14 6.93 5.33
CA LEU A 110 6.70 5.55 5.61
C LEU A 110 7.67 4.50 5.07
N THR A 111 8.65 4.88 4.26
CA THR A 111 9.70 3.98 3.77
C THR A 111 10.85 3.95 4.78
N PRO A 112 11.29 2.76 5.23
CA PRO A 112 12.45 2.65 6.10
C PRO A 112 13.65 3.38 5.50
N ASP A 113 14.47 4.01 6.34
CA ASP A 113 15.65 4.80 6.02
C ASP A 113 15.37 6.08 5.21
N ASP A 114 14.50 6.07 4.21
CA ASP A 114 14.11 7.26 3.42
C ASP A 114 13.53 8.37 4.31
N GLY A 115 12.73 8.01 5.32
CA GLY A 115 12.16 8.96 6.27
C GLY A 115 13.20 9.77 7.04
N ILE A 116 14.43 9.27 7.14
CA ILE A 116 15.58 9.97 7.72
C ILE A 116 16.38 10.66 6.64
N LEU A 117 16.81 9.91 5.61
CA LEU A 117 17.70 10.39 4.56
C LEU A 117 17.11 11.52 3.71
N ARG A 118 15.79 11.49 3.51
CA ARG A 118 15.05 12.43 2.66
C ARG A 118 14.02 13.24 3.44
N ASN A 119 14.25 13.42 4.74
CA ASN A 119 13.31 14.09 5.66
C ASN A 119 12.99 15.53 5.24
N ASP A 120 14.01 16.30 4.85
CA ASP A 120 13.83 17.69 4.41
C ASP A 120 12.97 17.78 3.15
N LEU A 121 13.15 16.86 2.19
CA LEU A 121 12.30 16.79 1.00
C LEU A 121 10.84 16.46 1.38
N ALA A 122 10.62 15.50 2.29
CA ALA A 122 9.27 15.19 2.77
C ALA A 122 8.62 16.40 3.45
N LYS A 123 9.39 17.16 4.25
CA LYS A 123 8.93 18.40 4.87
C LYS A 123 8.54 19.45 3.84
N GLU A 124 9.36 19.65 2.81
CA GLU A 124 9.05 20.58 1.72
C GLU A 124 7.75 20.20 0.99
N LEU A 125 7.61 18.91 0.62
CA LEU A 125 6.42 18.39 -0.07
C LEU A 125 5.14 18.58 0.76
N LEU A 126 5.19 18.24 2.06
CA LEU A 126 4.03 18.37 2.94
C LEU A 126 3.70 19.84 3.22
N THR A 127 4.70 20.73 3.31
CA THR A 127 4.49 22.16 3.44
C THR A 127 3.80 22.72 2.19
N LYS A 128 4.31 22.40 0.99
CA LYS A 128 3.68 22.77 -0.28
C LYS A 128 2.26 22.23 -0.41
N PHE A 129 2.00 21.00 0.06
CA PHE A 129 0.65 20.44 0.09
C PHE A 129 -0.31 21.31 0.90
N VAL A 130 0.11 21.76 2.10
CA VAL A 130 -0.70 22.60 2.99
C VAL A 130 -0.98 23.97 2.36
N GLU A 131 0.04 24.61 1.79
CA GLU A 131 -0.05 25.91 1.13
C GLU A 131 -0.97 25.85 -0.09
N HIS A 132 -0.71 24.95 -1.03
CA HIS A 132 -1.54 24.75 -2.22
C HIS A 132 -2.98 24.37 -1.86
N GLY A 133 -3.14 23.43 -0.92
CA GLY A 133 -4.46 23.01 -0.47
C GLY A 133 -5.25 24.14 0.19
N THR A 134 -4.59 25.03 0.94
CA THR A 134 -5.23 26.21 1.54
C THR A 134 -5.65 27.22 0.48
N ALA A 135 -4.80 27.47 -0.52
CA ALA A 135 -5.12 28.33 -1.64
C ALA A 135 -6.29 27.80 -2.48
N MET A 136 -6.28 26.50 -2.80
CA MET A 136 -7.31 25.86 -3.64
C MET A 136 -8.65 25.64 -2.92
N TYR A 137 -8.61 25.18 -1.68
CA TYR A 137 -9.80 24.73 -0.93
C TYR A 137 -10.29 25.75 0.09
N GLY A 138 -9.57 26.89 0.22
CA GLY A 138 -9.89 27.98 1.14
C GLY A 138 -9.46 27.71 2.58
N ASN A 139 -9.50 28.74 3.44
CA ASN A 139 -8.99 28.72 4.81
C ASN A 139 -9.61 27.62 5.69
N THR A 140 -10.83 27.17 5.41
CA THR A 140 -11.48 26.06 6.12
C THR A 140 -10.82 24.70 5.87
N PHE A 141 -9.92 24.62 4.89
CA PHE A 141 -9.10 23.43 4.66
C PHE A 141 -8.00 23.30 5.71
N ALA A 142 -7.36 24.39 6.10
CA ALA A 142 -6.27 24.44 7.07
C ALA A 142 -6.75 24.11 8.51
N THR A 143 -7.15 22.86 8.74
CA THR A 143 -7.50 22.35 10.07
C THR A 143 -6.27 21.88 10.81
N TYR A 144 -6.42 21.57 12.12
CA TYR A 144 -5.37 20.97 12.93
C TYR A 144 -4.69 19.79 12.23
N ASN A 145 -5.45 18.83 11.69
CA ASN A 145 -4.89 17.66 11.01
C ASN A 145 -4.08 18.02 9.77
N VAL A 146 -4.47 19.05 9.02
CA VAL A 146 -3.72 19.55 7.86
C VAL A 146 -2.43 20.24 8.32
N HIS A 147 -2.50 21.05 9.36
CA HIS A 147 -1.32 21.73 9.93
C HIS A 147 -0.30 20.71 10.48
N VAL A 148 -0.76 19.69 11.19
CA VAL A 148 0.12 18.68 11.82
C VAL A 148 0.99 17.95 10.80
N LEU A 149 0.59 17.87 9.52
CA LEU A 149 1.40 17.20 8.48
C LEU A 149 2.82 17.78 8.38
N ILE A 150 3.01 19.08 8.59
CA ILE A 150 4.35 19.71 8.53
C ILE A 150 5.27 19.31 9.68
N HIS A 151 4.74 18.68 10.72
CA HIS A 151 5.48 18.18 11.88
C HIS A 151 5.82 16.68 11.79
N LEU A 152 5.12 15.91 10.95
CA LEU A 152 5.38 14.47 10.76
C LEU A 152 6.84 14.14 10.39
N PRO A 153 7.56 14.96 9.61
CA PRO A 153 8.98 14.73 9.36
C PRO A 153 9.82 14.70 10.65
N ALA A 154 9.57 15.61 11.58
CA ALA A 154 10.27 15.64 12.86
C ALA A 154 9.96 14.38 13.71
N ASP A 155 8.72 13.90 13.69
CA ASP A 155 8.35 12.65 14.35
C ASP A 155 9.02 11.44 13.70
N ALA A 156 9.10 11.40 12.35
CA ALA A 156 9.82 10.32 11.64
C ALA A 156 11.31 10.27 12.01
N MET A 157 11.96 11.42 12.17
CA MET A 157 13.35 11.49 12.64
C MET A 157 13.51 10.97 14.08
N LEU A 158 12.56 11.30 14.96
CA LEU A 158 12.63 10.93 16.37
C LEU A 158 12.35 9.44 16.60
N PHE A 159 11.45 8.85 15.81
CA PHE A 159 10.97 7.48 15.98
C PHE A 159 11.46 6.51 14.87
N ASN A 160 12.41 6.95 14.06
CA ASN A 160 13.03 6.20 12.94
C ASN A 160 12.09 5.90 11.76
N ASN A 161 10.78 5.87 11.95
CA ASN A 161 9.77 5.64 10.92
C ASN A 161 8.39 5.97 11.48
N LEU A 162 7.50 6.54 10.68
CA LEU A 162 6.12 6.81 11.13
C LEU A 162 5.31 5.53 11.42
N ASN A 163 5.66 4.39 10.83
CA ASN A 163 4.99 3.13 11.13
C ASN A 163 5.24 2.65 12.58
N THR A 164 6.40 2.97 13.18
CA THR A 164 6.72 2.56 14.56
C THR A 164 5.88 3.30 15.60
N ALA A 165 5.45 4.52 15.29
CA ALA A 165 4.63 5.37 16.14
C ALA A 165 3.13 5.37 15.76
N CYS A 166 2.68 4.40 14.95
CA CYS A 166 1.35 4.36 14.38
C CYS A 166 0.33 3.66 15.29
N ALA A 167 -0.91 4.16 15.31
CA ALA A 167 -2.02 3.58 16.07
C ALA A 167 -2.59 2.28 15.48
N PHE A 168 -2.37 1.95 14.21
CA PHE A 168 -2.95 0.75 13.58
C PHE A 168 -2.71 -0.57 14.33
N PRO A 169 -1.49 -0.90 14.81
CA PRO A 169 -1.26 -2.11 15.60
C PRO A 169 -2.05 -2.12 16.90
N PHE A 170 -2.13 -0.97 17.57
CA PHE A 170 -2.87 -0.84 18.84
C PHE A 170 -4.38 -0.98 18.63
N GLU A 171 -4.94 -0.39 17.58
CA GLU A 171 -6.36 -0.57 17.21
C GLU A 171 -6.68 -2.03 16.88
N SER A 172 -5.79 -2.71 16.15
CA SER A 172 -5.92 -4.14 15.85
C SER A 172 -5.89 -4.98 17.13
N TYR A 173 -5.00 -4.65 18.06
CA TYR A 173 -4.92 -5.32 19.36
C TYR A 173 -6.16 -5.06 20.23
N LEU A 174 -6.62 -3.81 20.30
CA LEU A 174 -7.88 -3.47 20.99
C LEU A 174 -9.09 -4.23 20.42
N TYR A 175 -9.12 -4.43 19.10
CA TYR A 175 -10.17 -5.26 18.50
C TYR A 175 -10.08 -6.73 18.98
N GLN A 176 -8.88 -7.31 19.09
CA GLN A 176 -8.68 -8.64 19.65
C GLN A 176 -9.15 -8.70 21.11
N LEU A 177 -8.77 -7.70 21.93
CA LEU A 177 -9.23 -7.62 23.33
C LEU A 177 -10.75 -7.54 23.44
N LYS A 178 -11.41 -6.75 22.58
CA LYS A 178 -12.89 -6.68 22.54
C LYS A 178 -13.54 -8.04 22.29
N ARG A 179 -12.92 -8.91 21.49
CA ARG A 179 -13.43 -10.27 21.24
C ARG A 179 -13.38 -11.19 22.47
N LEU A 180 -12.56 -10.86 23.46
CA LEU A 180 -12.49 -11.60 24.74
C LEU A 180 -13.67 -11.29 25.66
N ILE A 181 -14.38 -10.17 25.43
CA ILE A 181 -15.52 -9.71 26.21
C ILE A 181 -16.78 -10.42 25.71
N ARG A 182 -17.44 -11.18 26.58
CA ARG A 182 -18.67 -11.93 26.27
C ARG A 182 -19.92 -11.31 26.87
N LYS A 183 -19.78 -10.56 27.97
CA LYS A 183 -20.88 -9.92 28.71
C LYS A 183 -20.55 -8.44 28.95
N PRO A 184 -21.51 -7.55 29.01
CA PRO A 184 -21.29 -6.12 29.25
C PRO A 184 -20.76 -5.79 30.65
N SER A 185 -20.95 -6.68 31.63
CA SER A 185 -20.52 -6.49 33.03
C SER A 185 -19.08 -6.99 33.24
N CYS A 186 -18.33 -6.35 34.13
CA CYS A 186 -16.96 -6.75 34.54
C CYS A 186 -16.03 -6.96 33.36
N THR A 187 -16.03 -6.08 32.39
CA THR A 187 -15.31 -6.23 31.12
C THR A 187 -13.80 -6.39 31.33
N LEU A 188 -13.20 -5.59 32.23
CA LEU A 188 -11.78 -5.68 32.55
C LEU A 188 -11.42 -7.05 33.14
N GLN A 189 -12.20 -7.55 34.09
CA GLN A 189 -11.99 -8.86 34.70
C GLN A 189 -12.07 -9.99 33.67
N GLN A 190 -12.99 -9.90 32.73
CA GLN A 190 -13.11 -10.87 31.62
C GLN A 190 -11.84 -10.87 30.76
N VAL A 191 -11.33 -9.69 30.38
CA VAL A 191 -10.10 -9.55 29.59
C VAL A 191 -8.92 -10.13 30.36
N VAL A 192 -8.73 -9.76 31.63
CA VAL A 192 -7.63 -10.25 32.47
C VAL A 192 -7.67 -11.77 32.59
N ASN A 193 -8.82 -12.35 32.97
CA ASN A 193 -8.97 -13.79 33.10
C ASN A 193 -8.67 -14.53 31.79
N ARG A 194 -9.10 -13.98 30.64
CA ARG A 194 -8.80 -14.58 29.33
C ARG A 194 -7.33 -14.48 28.95
N ILE A 195 -6.67 -13.38 29.24
CA ILE A 195 -5.23 -13.25 29.02
C ILE A 195 -4.46 -14.28 29.85
N TYR A 196 -4.83 -14.49 31.14
CA TYR A 196 -4.23 -15.54 31.97
C TYR A 196 -4.48 -16.93 31.38
N GLN A 197 -5.69 -17.25 30.99
CA GLN A 197 -6.02 -18.55 30.34
C GLN A 197 -5.25 -18.77 29.03
N LEU A 198 -5.01 -17.72 28.25
CA LEU A 198 -4.25 -17.81 27.00
C LEU A 198 -2.73 -17.96 27.23
N ARG A 199 -2.21 -17.50 28.38
CA ARG A 199 -0.81 -17.72 28.77
C ARG A 199 -0.52 -19.18 29.08
N ASP A 200 -1.50 -19.85 29.73
CA ASP A 200 -1.37 -21.27 30.11
C ASP A 200 -1.58 -22.22 28.91
N LEU A 201 -2.30 -21.77 27.88
CA LEU A 201 -2.28 -22.41 26.60
C LEU A 201 -0.98 -21.99 25.93
N GLU A 202 0.05 -22.85 25.94
CA GLU A 202 1.28 -22.61 25.21
C GLU A 202 0.95 -21.97 23.86
N TYR A 203 1.19 -20.65 23.78
CA TYR A 203 1.14 -19.96 22.51
C TYR A 203 2.26 -20.54 21.66
N ARG A 204 1.93 -21.62 20.94
CA ARG A 204 2.77 -22.02 19.81
C ARG A 204 2.65 -20.89 18.80
N PRO A 205 3.69 -20.03 18.67
CA PRO A 205 3.72 -19.14 17.55
C PRO A 205 3.53 -20.06 16.34
N SER A 206 2.53 -19.77 15.51
CA SER A 206 2.45 -20.44 14.21
C SER A 206 3.84 -20.32 13.61
N VAL A 207 4.53 -21.45 13.45
CA VAL A 207 5.86 -21.48 12.85
C VAL A 207 5.71 -20.70 11.56
N ARG A 208 6.30 -19.49 11.53
CA ARG A 208 6.31 -18.62 10.36
C ARG A 208 7.28 -19.25 9.37
N GLY A 209 6.88 -20.36 8.78
CA GLY A 209 7.68 -21.09 7.81
C GLY A 209 7.14 -20.84 6.41
N THR A 210 7.96 -21.10 5.45
CA THR A 210 7.61 -21.12 4.06
C THR A 210 6.55 -22.18 3.79
N ARG A 211 5.48 -21.83 3.08
CA ARG A 211 4.43 -22.75 2.68
C ARG A 211 4.19 -22.68 1.17
N PHE A 212 4.45 -23.79 0.49
CA PHE A 212 4.13 -23.95 -0.92
C PHE A 212 2.67 -24.42 -1.10
N MET A 213 2.00 -23.94 -2.14
CA MET A 213 0.59 -24.21 -2.39
C MET A 213 0.32 -24.45 -3.88
N PHE A 214 -0.61 -25.38 -4.15
CA PHE A 214 -1.07 -25.70 -5.51
C PHE A 214 0.05 -26.23 -6.39
N SER A 215 0.53 -27.45 -6.07
CA SER A 215 1.55 -28.14 -6.88
C SER A 215 1.04 -28.40 -8.30
N HIS A 216 1.93 -28.32 -9.28
CA HIS A 216 1.68 -28.60 -10.71
C HIS A 216 3.01 -28.93 -11.40
N ASP A 217 2.96 -29.21 -12.70
CA ASP A 217 4.10 -29.60 -13.52
C ASP A 217 4.15 -28.90 -14.90
N ASP A 218 3.20 -27.99 -15.13
CA ASP A 218 2.95 -27.33 -16.42
C ASP A 218 3.48 -25.88 -16.51
N GLY A 219 4.26 -25.41 -15.52
CA GLY A 219 4.78 -24.05 -15.53
C GLY A 219 6.09 -23.89 -16.32
N PRO A 220 6.43 -22.66 -16.74
CA PRO A 220 7.73 -22.42 -17.36
C PRO A 220 8.86 -22.68 -16.36
N VAL A 221 9.96 -23.21 -16.85
CA VAL A 221 11.19 -23.50 -16.08
C VAL A 221 12.41 -22.96 -16.80
N THR A 222 13.41 -22.54 -16.04
CA THR A 222 14.73 -22.17 -16.53
C THR A 222 15.69 -23.39 -16.42
N PRO A 223 16.87 -23.34 -17.01
CA PRO A 223 17.87 -24.39 -16.80
C PRO A 223 18.17 -24.66 -15.32
N ASN A 224 18.20 -23.61 -14.51
CA ASN A 224 18.46 -23.71 -13.06
C ASN A 224 17.29 -24.34 -12.29
N THR A 225 16.04 -24.04 -12.64
CA THR A 225 14.83 -24.52 -11.95
C THR A 225 14.33 -25.90 -12.46
N ARG A 226 14.90 -26.41 -13.56
CA ARG A 226 14.52 -27.70 -14.15
C ARG A 226 14.72 -28.84 -13.14
N GLY A 227 13.72 -29.70 -13.01
CA GLY A 227 13.69 -30.83 -12.06
C GLY A 227 13.29 -30.44 -10.62
N GLY A 228 13.02 -29.18 -10.34
CA GLY A 228 12.43 -28.75 -9.06
C GLY A 228 10.93 -29.00 -8.99
N LEU A 229 10.39 -29.02 -7.77
CA LEU A 229 8.95 -29.12 -7.52
C LEU A 229 8.28 -27.77 -7.80
N GLN A 230 7.22 -27.78 -8.61
CA GLN A 230 6.55 -26.57 -9.07
C GLN A 230 5.25 -26.29 -8.29
N TYR A 231 5.01 -25.01 -8.05
CA TYR A 231 3.84 -24.52 -7.30
C TYR A 231 3.29 -23.24 -7.92
N ARG A 232 1.99 -22.99 -7.77
CA ARG A 232 1.35 -21.73 -8.22
C ARG A 232 1.45 -20.62 -7.19
N ALA A 233 1.75 -20.95 -5.93
CA ALA A 233 1.88 -19.93 -4.89
C ALA A 233 2.83 -20.37 -3.76
N LEU A 234 3.47 -19.37 -3.17
CA LEU A 234 4.33 -19.44 -2.01
C LEU A 234 3.85 -18.42 -0.98
N LEU A 235 3.70 -18.84 0.25
CA LEU A 235 3.54 -17.95 1.40
C LEU A 235 4.84 -17.98 2.21
N LYS A 236 5.52 -16.86 2.32
CA LYS A 236 6.73 -16.69 3.13
C LYS A 236 6.48 -15.56 4.12
N GLU A 237 6.57 -15.86 5.42
CA GLU A 237 6.22 -14.94 6.48
C GLU A 237 4.80 -14.38 6.34
N PHE A 238 4.66 -13.11 5.91
CA PHE A 238 3.40 -12.42 5.69
C PHE A 238 3.11 -12.12 4.22
N SER A 239 4.07 -12.44 3.34
CA SER A 239 3.99 -12.12 1.92
C SER A 239 3.60 -13.34 1.11
N ARG A 240 2.62 -13.18 0.23
CA ARG A 240 2.22 -14.20 -0.71
C ARG A 240 2.74 -13.86 -2.09
N TYR A 241 3.44 -14.80 -2.69
CA TYR A 241 3.91 -14.75 -4.08
C TYR A 241 3.14 -15.79 -4.90
N SER A 242 2.56 -15.39 -6.01
CA SER A 242 1.79 -16.32 -6.84
C SER A 242 1.73 -15.89 -8.30
N THR A 243 1.30 -16.82 -9.17
CA THR A 243 1.09 -16.56 -10.59
C THR A 243 -0.21 -15.77 -10.89
N THR A 244 -1.00 -15.42 -9.86
CA THR A 244 -2.25 -14.69 -10.02
C THR A 244 -2.00 -13.18 -10.16
N LYS A 245 -2.87 -12.46 -10.87
CA LYS A 245 -2.79 -10.98 -11.07
C LYS A 245 -2.47 -10.19 -9.79
N ARG A 246 -2.92 -10.67 -8.66
CA ARG A 246 -2.86 -10.04 -7.33
C ARG A 246 -1.47 -10.05 -6.71
N ASP A 247 -0.80 -11.19 -6.83
CA ASP A 247 0.39 -11.49 -6.06
C ASP A 247 1.59 -11.85 -6.96
N SER A 248 1.53 -11.44 -8.24
CA SER A 248 2.53 -11.83 -9.24
C SER A 248 3.62 -10.79 -9.49
N CYS A 249 3.43 -9.53 -9.11
CA CYS A 249 4.38 -8.49 -9.47
C CYS A 249 5.45 -8.31 -8.40
N VAL A 250 6.71 -8.30 -8.83
CA VAL A 250 7.88 -8.13 -7.97
C VAL A 250 8.91 -7.22 -8.65
N MET A 251 9.78 -6.62 -7.84
CA MET A 251 10.98 -5.93 -8.28
C MET A 251 12.19 -6.69 -7.75
N THR A 252 13.15 -7.03 -8.61
CA THR A 252 14.41 -7.66 -8.24
C THR A 252 15.40 -6.66 -7.64
N GLU A 253 16.48 -7.12 -7.05
CA GLU A 253 17.58 -6.26 -6.55
C GLU A 253 18.20 -5.42 -7.67
N ASP A 254 18.28 -5.96 -8.89
CA ASP A 254 18.77 -5.23 -10.08
C ASP A 254 17.80 -4.13 -10.54
N GLY A 255 16.62 -4.03 -9.88
CA GLY A 255 15.60 -3.05 -10.19
C GLY A 255 14.71 -3.43 -11.38
N ASP A 256 14.79 -4.64 -11.90
CA ASP A 256 13.86 -5.15 -12.92
C ASP A 256 12.47 -5.39 -12.31
N ILE A 257 11.42 -4.95 -12.99
CA ILE A 257 10.03 -5.23 -12.59
C ILE A 257 9.53 -6.40 -13.42
N ALA A 258 9.01 -7.44 -12.74
CA ALA A 258 8.67 -8.70 -13.39
C ALA A 258 7.40 -9.33 -12.82
N LEU A 259 6.82 -10.25 -13.61
CA LEU A 259 5.69 -11.07 -13.21
C LEU A 259 6.13 -12.50 -12.90
N ILE A 260 5.66 -13.04 -11.79
CA ILE A 260 5.83 -14.44 -11.42
C ILE A 260 5.04 -15.32 -12.38
N ARG A 261 5.75 -16.21 -13.06
CA ARG A 261 5.18 -17.21 -13.97
C ARG A 261 5.13 -18.59 -13.35
N ASN A 262 6.05 -18.86 -12.42
CA ASN A 262 6.10 -20.13 -11.70
C ASN A 262 6.82 -19.94 -10.35
N VAL A 263 6.56 -20.83 -9.41
CA VAL A 263 7.25 -20.93 -8.12
C VAL A 263 7.89 -22.31 -8.06
N VAL A 264 9.18 -22.40 -7.82
CA VAL A 264 9.91 -23.65 -7.84
C VAL A 264 10.66 -23.85 -6.52
N HIS A 265 10.52 -25.02 -5.93
CA HIS A 265 11.33 -25.46 -4.79
C HIS A 265 12.36 -26.49 -5.28
N LYS A 266 13.62 -26.15 -5.11
CA LYS A 266 14.74 -27.00 -5.53
C LYS A 266 15.94 -26.82 -4.60
N ASN A 267 16.52 -27.92 -4.10
CA ASN A 267 17.69 -27.91 -3.23
C ASN A 267 17.55 -26.95 -2.03
N ASP A 268 16.40 -27.02 -1.32
CA ASP A 268 16.03 -26.15 -0.20
C ASP A 268 15.97 -24.65 -0.56
N SER A 269 16.01 -24.30 -1.85
CA SER A 269 15.87 -22.93 -2.34
C SER A 269 14.48 -22.67 -2.87
N GLU A 270 13.99 -21.47 -2.55
CA GLU A 270 12.70 -20.93 -2.99
C GLU A 270 12.92 -19.99 -4.18
N LEU A 271 12.62 -20.49 -5.37
CA LEU A 271 12.90 -19.79 -6.62
C LEU A 271 11.60 -19.31 -7.29
N LEU A 272 11.63 -18.12 -7.84
CA LEU A 272 10.58 -17.54 -8.66
C LEU A 272 11.04 -17.56 -10.12
N VAL A 273 10.23 -18.08 -11.03
CA VAL A 273 10.44 -17.94 -12.47
C VAL A 273 9.68 -16.70 -12.93
N LEU A 274 10.37 -15.76 -13.50
CA LEU A 274 9.94 -14.38 -13.74
C LEU A 274 9.98 -14.03 -15.22
N SER A 275 9.00 -13.23 -15.70
CA SER A 275 9.04 -12.51 -16.98
C SER A 275 9.09 -11.02 -16.71
N LYS A 276 10.13 -10.33 -17.22
CA LYS A 276 10.28 -8.90 -16.96
C LYS A 276 9.47 -8.01 -17.90
N PHE A 277 9.13 -6.82 -17.45
CA PHE A 277 8.66 -5.75 -18.31
C PHE A 277 9.85 -5.12 -19.02
N ARG A 278 9.78 -5.00 -20.35
CA ARG A 278 10.84 -4.38 -21.18
C ARG A 278 10.86 -2.87 -21.03
N SER A 279 9.72 -2.25 -20.82
CA SER A 279 9.61 -0.80 -20.65
C SER A 279 9.30 -0.45 -19.19
N LYS A 280 10.15 0.40 -18.62
CA LYS A 280 10.01 0.96 -17.27
C LYS A 280 10.29 2.46 -17.33
N ARG A 281 9.35 3.30 -16.93
CA ARG A 281 9.46 4.76 -16.95
C ARG A 281 8.75 5.39 -15.74
N PRO A 282 9.00 6.66 -15.43
CA PRO A 282 8.21 7.38 -14.44
C PRO A 282 6.72 7.42 -14.81
N LEU A 283 5.84 7.27 -13.80
CA LEU A 283 4.39 7.44 -13.97
C LEU A 283 3.99 8.92 -14.01
N PHE A 284 4.72 9.76 -13.24
CA PHE A 284 4.60 11.22 -13.19
C PHE A 284 5.98 11.83 -12.90
N HIS A 285 6.12 13.14 -13.21
CA HIS A 285 7.39 13.88 -13.05
C HIS A 285 7.31 14.98 -11.98
N ASP A 286 6.13 15.50 -11.70
CA ASP A 286 5.87 16.49 -10.66
C ASP A 286 5.08 15.87 -9.50
N PRO A 287 5.37 16.24 -8.23
CA PRO A 287 6.34 17.21 -7.72
C PRO A 287 7.79 16.72 -7.69
N LEU A 288 7.99 15.45 -7.98
CA LEU A 288 9.26 14.75 -8.15
C LEU A 288 9.05 13.57 -9.09
N SER A 289 10.12 12.96 -9.58
CA SER A 289 9.98 11.75 -10.38
C SER A 289 9.35 10.62 -9.54
N SER A 290 8.30 9.98 -10.06
CA SER A 290 7.61 8.90 -9.34
C SER A 290 8.53 7.71 -8.98
N VAL A 291 9.63 7.54 -9.72
CA VAL A 291 10.67 6.54 -9.44
C VAL A 291 11.30 6.76 -8.06
N GLU A 292 11.44 8.01 -7.65
CA GLU A 292 12.01 8.39 -6.35
C GLU A 292 11.15 7.94 -5.15
N VAL A 293 9.88 7.66 -5.38
CA VAL A 293 8.97 7.09 -4.38
C VAL A 293 8.53 5.68 -4.76
N SER A 294 9.35 4.99 -5.58
CA SER A 294 9.18 3.59 -5.98
C SER A 294 7.83 3.32 -6.67
N ILE A 295 7.46 4.21 -7.60
CA ILE A 295 6.27 4.12 -8.45
C ILE A 295 6.71 4.20 -9.91
N TYR A 296 6.32 3.20 -10.72
CA TYR A 296 6.77 3.04 -12.09
C TYR A 296 5.58 2.83 -13.03
N GLN A 297 5.68 3.31 -14.24
CA GLN A 297 4.82 2.87 -15.33
C GLN A 297 5.58 1.79 -16.11
N VAL A 298 4.92 0.65 -16.35
CA VAL A 298 5.51 -0.49 -17.04
C VAL A 298 4.59 -1.00 -18.15
N CYS A 299 5.18 -1.51 -19.22
CA CYS A 299 4.49 -2.19 -20.31
C CYS A 299 5.44 -3.14 -21.02
N ASP A 300 4.92 -3.89 -22.00
CA ASP A 300 5.69 -4.81 -22.83
C ASP A 300 6.37 -5.92 -21.98
N ILE A 301 5.64 -6.99 -21.74
CA ILE A 301 6.12 -8.14 -20.96
C ILE A 301 6.95 -9.03 -21.87
N ASP A 302 8.18 -9.32 -21.44
CA ASP A 302 9.05 -10.26 -22.15
C ASP A 302 8.48 -11.69 -22.14
N THR A 303 8.62 -12.39 -23.24
CA THR A 303 8.30 -13.83 -23.34
C THR A 303 9.39 -14.70 -22.70
N ALA A 304 10.63 -14.19 -22.65
CA ALA A 304 11.73 -14.87 -22.00
C ALA A 304 11.54 -14.91 -20.48
N VAL A 305 11.96 -16.00 -19.86
CA VAL A 305 11.91 -16.18 -18.43
C VAL A 305 13.31 -16.33 -17.83
N PHE A 306 13.45 -15.82 -16.60
CA PHE A 306 14.64 -15.99 -15.77
C PHE A 306 14.21 -16.40 -14.36
N ASP A 307 15.12 -16.84 -13.53
CA ASP A 307 14.83 -17.20 -12.13
C ASP A 307 15.56 -16.29 -11.14
N CYS A 308 14.92 -16.12 -10.00
CA CYS A 308 15.44 -15.33 -8.88
C CYS A 308 14.99 -15.95 -7.58
N SER A 309 15.82 -15.91 -6.53
CA SER A 309 15.40 -16.30 -5.20
C SER A 309 14.34 -15.30 -4.66
N VAL A 310 13.37 -15.83 -3.92
CA VAL A 310 12.35 -15.02 -3.27
C VAL A 310 12.93 -14.01 -2.26
N GLU A 311 14.14 -14.24 -1.77
CA GLU A 311 14.84 -13.33 -0.83
C GLU A 311 15.30 -12.03 -1.49
N TYR A 312 15.52 -12.07 -2.80
CA TYR A 312 16.05 -10.95 -3.59
C TYR A 312 14.97 -10.18 -4.35
N VAL A 313 13.72 -10.28 -3.93
CA VAL A 313 12.63 -9.54 -4.56
C VAL A 313 11.82 -8.72 -3.57
N LYS A 314 11.38 -7.54 -4.01
CA LYS A 314 10.39 -6.71 -3.32
C LYS A 314 9.03 -6.87 -3.99
N LYS A 315 8.00 -7.13 -3.22
CA LYS A 315 6.64 -7.26 -3.76
C LYS A 315 6.09 -5.91 -4.20
N MET A 316 5.34 -5.90 -5.30
CA MET A 316 4.72 -4.72 -5.87
C MET A 316 3.21 -4.87 -6.03
N PHE A 317 2.51 -3.75 -5.97
CA PHE A 317 1.12 -3.63 -6.40
C PHE A 317 1.10 -3.23 -7.87
N LEU A 318 0.68 -4.14 -8.74
CA LEU A 318 0.49 -3.88 -10.16
C LEU A 318 -0.94 -3.43 -10.42
N MET A 319 -1.12 -2.28 -11.08
CA MET A 319 -2.42 -1.67 -11.34
C MET A 319 -2.57 -1.35 -12.81
N PRO A 320 -3.61 -1.82 -13.51
CA PRO A 320 -3.83 -1.46 -14.90
C PRO A 320 -4.17 0.03 -15.03
N ILE A 321 -3.51 0.70 -15.99
CA ILE A 321 -3.81 2.08 -16.40
C ILE A 321 -4.74 2.05 -17.62
N THR A 322 -4.43 1.19 -18.59
CA THR A 322 -5.24 0.92 -19.78
C THR A 322 -6.00 -0.41 -19.63
N ASP A 323 -6.81 -0.76 -20.62
CA ASP A 323 -7.47 -2.07 -20.60
C ASP A 323 -6.46 -3.21 -20.81
N ASP A 324 -6.54 -4.26 -19.95
CA ASP A 324 -5.62 -5.40 -19.97
C ASP A 324 -5.68 -6.25 -21.24
N CYS A 325 -6.77 -6.08 -22.03
CA CYS A 325 -6.99 -6.84 -23.25
C CYS A 325 -6.33 -6.20 -24.48
N GLN A 326 -5.64 -5.07 -24.31
CA GLN A 326 -4.91 -4.41 -25.40
C GLN A 326 -3.47 -4.95 -25.47
N GLU A 327 -2.94 -5.07 -26.70
CA GLU A 327 -1.55 -5.49 -26.93
C GLU A 327 -0.54 -4.57 -26.22
N ASP A 328 -0.88 -3.28 -26.08
CA ASP A 328 -0.07 -2.25 -25.41
C ASP A 328 -0.54 -1.96 -23.97
N ALA A 329 -0.98 -2.97 -23.21
CA ALA A 329 -1.45 -2.77 -21.85
C ALA A 329 -0.39 -2.10 -20.98
N GLN A 330 -0.76 -0.99 -20.33
CA GLN A 330 0.10 -0.22 -19.45
C GLN A 330 -0.33 -0.37 -18.00
N TYR A 331 0.64 -0.51 -17.12
CA TYR A 331 0.42 -0.71 -15.69
C TYR A 331 1.22 0.30 -14.86
N ALA A 332 0.66 0.69 -13.73
CA ALA A 332 1.40 1.30 -12.64
C ALA A 332 1.86 0.20 -11.67
N ALA A 333 3.16 0.12 -11.42
CA ALA A 333 3.76 -0.81 -10.47
C ALA A 333 4.29 -0.02 -9.27
N VAL A 334 3.81 -0.33 -8.07
CA VAL A 334 4.10 0.42 -6.84
C VAL A 334 4.68 -0.54 -5.81
N VAL A 335 5.91 -0.28 -5.33
CA VAL A 335 6.52 -1.08 -4.27
C VAL A 335 5.67 -1.01 -3.00
N LEU A 336 5.40 -2.16 -2.38
CA LEU A 336 4.67 -2.21 -1.12
C LEU A 336 5.54 -1.63 -0.01
N LEU A 337 4.99 -0.67 0.73
CA LEU A 337 5.56 -0.22 2.00
C LEU A 337 5.44 -1.37 3.01
N GLU A 338 6.35 -1.44 3.97
CA GLU A 338 6.29 -2.49 5.00
C GLU A 338 4.89 -2.62 5.60
N SER A 339 4.45 -3.87 5.74
CA SER A 339 3.16 -4.16 6.33
C SER A 339 3.18 -3.77 7.80
N LEU A 340 2.23 -2.92 8.19
CA LEU A 340 1.89 -2.71 9.60
C LEU A 340 1.50 -4.10 10.14
N GLY A 341 2.36 -4.73 10.94
CA GLY A 341 2.24 -6.13 11.37
C GLY A 341 0.80 -6.53 11.69
N ARG A 342 0.36 -7.66 11.10
CA ARG A 342 -0.93 -8.27 11.41
C ARG A 342 -0.91 -8.96 12.75
#